data_32fc19896cf4f9be0fb63c3d53e3e985
#
_entry.id   32fc19896cf4f9be0fb63c3d53e3e985
#
_cell.length_a   1.000
_cell.length_b   1.000
_cell.length_c   1.000
_cell.angle_alpha   90.00
_cell.angle_beta   90.00
_cell.angle_gamma   90.00
#
_symmetry.space_group_name_H-M   'P 1'
#
loop_
_entity.id
_entity.type
_entity.pdbx_description
1 polymer ?
#
loop_
_entity_poly.entity_id
_entity_poly.type
_entity_poly.pdbx_seq_one_letter_code
_entity_poly.pdbx_strand_id
1 'polypeptide(L)'
;KKIKWLNKQSLLNFKEIEVTSFVPKKIVPQFFDAKIILNEANKISNLTSSVLVPNLFGAKKALELNAQKINYVLSASESHNKANVNKDVNSSINELNEIVNYNNYLEKKSSISVAISTSFGCSIEGKVSPKKVLNIVEQVTHLGVDEINIADTVGYGNPYNVKYLFKHVIEIAGKDKIFAHFHDTRGLGLANVIAVLELGIFKFDSSLCGLG
;
A
#
# COMPACT_ATOMS: atom_id res chain seq x y z
N LYS A 1 11.15 12.89 -17.99
CA LYS A 1 10.87 13.67 -16.76
C LYS A 1 10.91 12.79 -15.52
N LYS A 2 10.17 11.65 -15.43
CA LYS A 2 10.11 10.74 -14.27
C LYS A 2 11.49 10.22 -13.85
N ILE A 3 12.33 9.74 -14.76
CA ILE A 3 13.70 9.27 -14.45
C ILE A 3 14.54 10.38 -13.83
N LYS A 4 14.47 11.62 -14.38
CA LYS A 4 15.19 12.75 -13.79
C LYS A 4 14.70 13.05 -12.37
N TRP A 5 13.43 12.87 -12.12
CA TRP A 5 12.81 13.04 -10.79
C TRP A 5 13.26 11.93 -9.83
N LEU A 6 13.17 10.67 -10.26
CA LEU A 6 13.66 9.51 -9.51
C LEU A 6 15.13 9.67 -9.08
N ASN A 7 16.00 10.07 -10.01
CA ASN A 7 17.41 10.31 -9.71
C ASN A 7 17.65 11.44 -8.70
N LYS A 8 16.79 12.47 -8.69
CA LYS A 8 16.86 13.51 -7.66
C LYS A 8 16.39 13.02 -6.29
N GLN A 9 15.32 12.20 -6.26
CA GLN A 9 14.81 11.63 -5.02
C GLN A 9 15.80 10.64 -4.41
N SER A 10 16.49 9.84 -5.22
CA SER A 10 17.47 8.88 -4.73
C SER A 10 18.65 9.53 -3.99
N LEU A 11 18.94 10.81 -4.26
CA LEU A 11 19.95 11.57 -3.53
C LEU A 11 19.54 11.98 -2.12
N LEU A 12 18.24 11.84 -1.78
CA LEU A 12 17.70 12.21 -0.48
C LEU A 12 17.75 11.06 0.55
N ASN A 13 18.45 9.97 0.22
CA ASN A 13 18.62 8.80 1.08
C ASN A 13 17.31 8.13 1.55
N PHE A 14 16.24 8.24 0.78
CA PHE A 14 15.04 7.42 1.01
C PHE A 14 15.40 5.94 0.90
N LYS A 15 14.94 5.14 1.85
CA LYS A 15 15.16 3.69 1.83
C LYS A 15 14.27 3.00 0.81
N GLU A 16 13.09 3.55 0.57
CA GLU A 16 12.09 3.03 -0.35
C GLU A 16 11.39 4.15 -1.10
N ILE A 17 11.11 3.92 -2.37
CA ILE A 17 10.28 4.79 -3.21
C ILE A 17 9.31 3.92 -4.01
N GLU A 18 8.01 4.23 -3.93
CA GLU A 18 7.02 3.68 -4.87
C GLU A 18 7.17 4.41 -6.20
N VAL A 19 7.85 3.76 -7.14
CA VAL A 19 8.38 4.41 -8.34
C VAL A 19 7.40 4.44 -9.51
N THR A 20 6.45 3.50 -9.52
CA THR A 20 5.46 3.38 -10.60
C THR A 20 4.29 2.47 -10.19
N SER A 21 3.32 2.32 -11.10
CA SER A 21 2.20 1.39 -10.94
C SER A 21 2.02 0.52 -12.19
N PHE A 22 1.61 -0.72 -11.97
CA PHE A 22 1.21 -1.65 -13.04
C PHE A 22 -0.30 -1.67 -13.30
N VAL A 23 -0.95 -0.54 -13.06
CA VAL A 23 -2.33 -0.30 -13.50
C VAL A 23 -2.38 -0.32 -15.03
N PRO A 24 -3.43 -0.90 -15.65
CA PRO A 24 -3.55 -0.92 -17.10
C PRO A 24 -3.49 0.49 -17.71
N LYS A 25 -2.61 0.66 -18.70
CA LYS A 25 -2.41 1.95 -19.40
C LYS A 25 -3.67 2.53 -20.06
N LYS A 26 -4.68 1.69 -20.31
CA LYS A 26 -5.98 2.14 -20.80
C LYS A 26 -6.76 2.94 -19.75
N ILE A 27 -6.53 2.65 -18.47
CA ILE A 27 -7.18 3.31 -17.32
C ILE A 27 -6.36 4.52 -16.90
N VAL A 28 -5.03 4.34 -16.73
CA VAL A 28 -4.12 5.42 -16.33
C VAL A 28 -2.96 5.49 -17.33
N PRO A 29 -3.09 6.29 -18.41
CA PRO A 29 -2.05 6.39 -19.45
C PRO A 29 -0.67 6.82 -18.93
N GLN A 30 -0.63 7.51 -17.80
CA GLN A 30 0.59 7.99 -17.17
C GLN A 30 1.57 6.87 -16.77
N PHE A 31 1.08 5.63 -16.64
CA PHE A 31 1.91 4.46 -16.31
C PHE A 31 2.33 3.62 -17.53
N PHE A 32 2.24 4.18 -18.75
CA PHE A 32 2.66 3.47 -19.98
C PHE A 32 4.14 3.05 -19.95
N ASP A 33 4.96 3.79 -19.21
CA ASP A 33 6.41 3.62 -19.09
C ASP A 33 6.84 2.88 -17.80
N ALA A 34 5.92 2.22 -17.10
CA ALA A 34 6.16 1.55 -15.81
C ALA A 34 7.37 0.60 -15.84
N LYS A 35 7.50 -0.22 -16.90
CA LYS A 35 8.65 -1.10 -17.10
C LYS A 35 9.99 -0.34 -17.14
N ILE A 36 10.03 0.78 -17.87
CA ILE A 36 11.23 1.61 -18.02
C ILE A 36 11.61 2.21 -16.66
N ILE A 37 10.63 2.76 -15.94
CA ILE A 37 10.86 3.39 -14.65
C ILE A 37 11.35 2.37 -13.62
N LEU A 38 10.75 1.18 -13.55
CA LEU A 38 11.19 0.13 -12.64
C LEU A 38 12.62 -0.33 -12.95
N ASN A 39 12.94 -0.56 -14.24
CA ASN A 39 14.29 -0.95 -14.63
C ASN A 39 15.34 0.11 -14.27
N GLU A 40 15.02 1.41 -14.40
CA GLU A 40 15.93 2.47 -13.97
C GLU A 40 16.05 2.54 -12.45
N ALA A 41 14.94 2.35 -11.71
CA ALA A 41 14.96 2.32 -10.26
C ALA A 41 15.82 1.16 -9.70
N ASN A 42 15.73 0.00 -10.32
CA ASN A 42 16.51 -1.18 -9.91
C ASN A 42 18.04 -1.02 -10.08
N LYS A 43 18.49 -0.01 -10.82
CA LYS A 43 19.93 0.34 -10.94
C LYS A 43 20.44 1.17 -9.78
N ILE A 44 19.55 1.75 -8.98
CA ILE A 44 19.94 2.65 -7.88
C ILE A 44 20.30 1.80 -6.66
N SER A 45 21.56 1.83 -6.28
CA SER A 45 22.03 1.17 -5.07
C SER A 45 21.39 1.78 -3.82
N ASN A 46 21.12 0.96 -2.81
CA ASN A 46 20.55 1.37 -1.52
C ASN A 46 19.10 1.91 -1.56
N LEU A 47 18.39 1.75 -2.68
CA LEU A 47 16.98 2.08 -2.82
C LEU A 47 16.16 0.81 -3.03
N THR A 48 15.15 0.57 -2.21
CA THR A 48 14.11 -0.42 -2.48
C THR A 48 13.09 0.20 -3.44
N SER A 49 13.01 -0.34 -4.66
CA SER A 49 11.99 0.04 -5.62
C SER A 49 10.68 -0.69 -5.31
N SER A 50 9.66 0.05 -4.90
CA SER A 50 8.30 -0.44 -4.71
C SER A 50 7.42 -0.08 -5.90
N VAL A 51 6.45 -0.92 -6.21
CA VAL A 51 5.49 -0.67 -7.28
C VAL A 51 4.08 -1.05 -6.87
N LEU A 52 3.11 -0.19 -7.20
CA LEU A 52 1.71 -0.49 -6.95
C LEU A 52 1.17 -1.48 -7.99
N VAL A 53 0.45 -2.49 -7.51
CA VAL A 53 -0.20 -3.50 -8.36
C VAL A 53 -1.68 -3.65 -8.00
N PRO A 54 -2.60 -3.47 -8.96
CA PRO A 54 -4.04 -3.53 -8.69
C PRO A 54 -4.63 -4.95 -8.78
N ASN A 55 -3.86 -5.92 -9.30
CA ASN A 55 -4.33 -7.28 -9.58
C ASN A 55 -3.16 -8.25 -9.84
N LEU A 56 -3.47 -9.54 -9.94
CA LEU A 56 -2.52 -10.61 -10.23
C LEU A 56 -1.73 -10.39 -11.52
N PHE A 57 -2.37 -9.89 -12.58
CA PHE A 57 -1.68 -9.64 -13.85
C PHE A 57 -0.61 -8.55 -13.72
N GLY A 58 -0.92 -7.46 -13.03
CA GLY A 58 0.04 -6.41 -12.72
C GLY A 58 1.16 -6.92 -11.81
N ALA A 59 0.82 -7.72 -10.80
CA ALA A 59 1.78 -8.33 -9.89
C ALA A 59 2.76 -9.24 -10.63
N LYS A 60 2.29 -10.17 -11.45
CA LYS A 60 3.16 -11.05 -12.26
C LYS A 60 4.15 -10.26 -13.12
N LYS A 61 3.66 -9.23 -13.82
CA LYS A 61 4.54 -8.36 -14.62
C LYS A 61 5.62 -7.65 -13.80
N ALA A 62 5.25 -7.15 -12.61
CA ALA A 62 6.19 -6.47 -11.73
C ALA A 62 7.26 -7.45 -11.21
N LEU A 63 6.84 -8.64 -10.80
CA LEU A 63 7.72 -9.70 -10.28
C LEU A 63 8.68 -10.21 -11.36
N GLU A 64 8.20 -10.47 -12.58
CA GLU A 64 9.03 -10.85 -13.73
C GLU A 64 10.07 -9.80 -14.12
N LEU A 65 9.83 -8.54 -13.79
CA LEU A 65 10.75 -7.41 -13.96
C LEU A 65 11.63 -7.17 -12.74
N ASN A 66 11.65 -8.10 -11.78
CA ASN A 66 12.43 -8.02 -10.54
C ASN A 66 12.10 -6.77 -9.70
N ALA A 67 10.83 -6.39 -9.58
CA ALA A 67 10.42 -5.44 -8.57
C ALA A 67 10.91 -5.93 -7.21
N GLN A 68 11.54 -5.06 -6.42
CA GLN A 68 12.05 -5.47 -5.11
C GLN A 68 10.92 -5.59 -4.09
N LYS A 69 9.87 -4.79 -4.28
CA LYS A 69 8.65 -4.80 -3.49
C LYS A 69 7.43 -4.52 -4.37
N ILE A 70 6.36 -5.23 -4.12
CA ILE A 70 5.04 -4.92 -4.69
C ILE A 70 4.10 -4.46 -3.59
N ASN A 71 3.27 -3.46 -3.89
CA ASN A 71 2.23 -2.96 -3.01
C ASN A 71 0.88 -3.28 -3.64
N TYR A 72 0.20 -4.31 -3.13
CA TYR A 72 -1.14 -4.70 -3.56
C TYR A 72 -2.19 -3.87 -2.83
N VAL A 73 -3.25 -3.46 -3.53
CA VAL A 73 -4.29 -2.59 -2.97
C VAL A 73 -5.62 -3.31 -2.91
N LEU A 74 -6.23 -3.30 -1.74
CA LEU A 74 -7.63 -3.63 -1.51
C LEU A 74 -8.28 -2.60 -0.58
N SER A 75 -9.59 -2.59 -0.48
CA SER A 75 -10.31 -1.64 0.37
C SER A 75 -11.14 -2.36 1.42
N ALA A 76 -11.25 -1.78 2.61
CA ALA A 76 -12.15 -2.30 3.65
C ALA A 76 -13.64 -2.07 3.31
N SER A 77 -13.95 -1.08 2.47
CA SER A 77 -15.30 -0.81 1.95
C SER A 77 -15.57 -1.64 0.69
N GLU A 78 -16.67 -2.38 0.64
CA GLU A 78 -17.06 -3.16 -0.54
C GLU A 78 -17.32 -2.29 -1.75
N SER A 79 -18.05 -1.19 -1.58
CA SER A 79 -18.37 -0.29 -2.68
C SER A 79 -17.12 0.39 -3.22
N HIS A 80 -16.18 0.79 -2.35
CA HIS A 80 -14.92 1.36 -2.80
C HIS A 80 -14.03 0.30 -3.48
N ASN A 81 -13.95 -0.91 -2.94
CA ASN A 81 -13.18 -1.99 -3.56
C ASN A 81 -13.73 -2.31 -4.95
N LYS A 82 -15.07 -2.39 -5.08
CA LYS A 82 -15.72 -2.59 -6.36
C LYS A 82 -15.46 -1.46 -7.35
N ALA A 83 -15.50 -0.21 -6.89
CA ALA A 83 -15.23 0.96 -7.74
C ALA A 83 -13.75 1.03 -8.17
N ASN A 84 -12.82 0.69 -7.27
CA ASN A 84 -11.39 0.86 -7.48
C ASN A 84 -10.75 -0.29 -8.27
N VAL A 85 -11.06 -1.55 -7.90
CA VAL A 85 -10.43 -2.74 -8.50
C VAL A 85 -11.43 -3.70 -9.16
N ASN A 86 -12.71 -3.32 -9.23
CA ASN A 86 -13.82 -4.08 -9.81
C ASN A 86 -14.05 -5.48 -9.20
N LYS A 87 -13.78 -5.63 -7.90
CA LYS A 87 -13.91 -6.88 -7.14
C LYS A 87 -14.55 -6.61 -5.79
N ASP A 88 -15.20 -7.63 -5.20
CA ASP A 88 -15.51 -7.64 -3.77
C ASP A 88 -14.24 -7.86 -2.93
N VAL A 89 -14.33 -7.62 -1.64
CA VAL A 89 -13.18 -7.70 -0.73
C VAL A 89 -12.62 -9.12 -0.65
N ASN A 90 -13.49 -10.14 -0.57
CA ASN A 90 -13.06 -11.52 -0.49
C ASN A 90 -12.32 -11.97 -1.76
N SER A 91 -12.82 -11.59 -2.93
CA SER A 91 -12.14 -11.84 -4.21
C SER A 91 -10.76 -11.18 -4.27
N SER A 92 -10.62 -9.98 -3.68
CA SER A 92 -9.31 -9.31 -3.59
C SER A 92 -8.35 -10.03 -2.65
N ILE A 93 -8.84 -10.56 -1.52
CA ILE A 93 -8.01 -11.36 -0.60
C ILE A 93 -7.58 -12.69 -1.26
N ASN A 94 -8.48 -13.35 -1.98
CA ASN A 94 -8.15 -14.57 -2.72
C ASN A 94 -7.09 -14.29 -3.81
N GLU A 95 -7.21 -13.18 -4.52
CA GLU A 95 -6.19 -12.79 -5.50
C GLU A 95 -4.85 -12.46 -4.86
N LEU A 96 -4.83 -11.82 -3.67
CA LEU A 96 -3.60 -11.63 -2.91
C LEU A 96 -2.94 -12.97 -2.56
N ASN A 97 -3.72 -13.98 -2.16
CA ASN A 97 -3.19 -15.33 -1.93
C ASN A 97 -2.53 -15.92 -3.19
N GLU A 98 -3.16 -15.75 -4.35
CA GLU A 98 -2.55 -16.18 -5.62
C GLU A 98 -1.23 -15.43 -5.92
N ILE A 99 -1.16 -14.14 -5.60
CA ILE A 99 0.07 -13.33 -5.75
C ILE A 99 1.17 -13.84 -4.82
N VAL A 100 0.86 -14.08 -3.55
CA VAL A 100 1.80 -14.62 -2.56
C VAL A 100 2.31 -15.99 -3.00
N ASN A 101 1.42 -16.89 -3.43
CA ASN A 101 1.80 -18.20 -3.94
C ASN A 101 2.71 -18.08 -5.17
N TYR A 102 2.36 -17.23 -6.14
CA TYR A 102 3.19 -17.00 -7.31
C TYR A 102 4.59 -16.48 -6.93
N ASN A 103 4.68 -15.49 -6.04
CA ASN A 103 5.96 -14.98 -5.55
C ASN A 103 6.81 -16.07 -4.87
N ASN A 104 6.16 -16.99 -4.15
CA ASN A 104 6.85 -18.09 -3.47
C ASN A 104 7.47 -19.13 -4.42
N TYR A 105 6.98 -19.26 -5.67
CA TYR A 105 7.55 -20.13 -6.69
C TYR A 105 8.74 -19.49 -7.43
N LEU A 106 8.98 -18.18 -7.27
CA LEU A 106 10.09 -17.50 -7.92
C LEU A 106 11.40 -17.77 -7.19
N GLU A 107 12.50 -17.92 -7.94
CA GLU A 107 13.85 -18.03 -7.35
C GLU A 107 14.21 -16.77 -6.54
N LYS A 108 13.90 -15.61 -7.10
CA LYS A 108 14.08 -14.32 -6.44
C LYS A 108 12.73 -13.79 -5.97
N LYS A 109 12.51 -13.85 -4.67
CA LYS A 109 11.28 -13.34 -4.06
C LYS A 109 11.34 -11.83 -3.86
N SER A 110 10.20 -11.20 -4.09
CA SER A 110 9.97 -9.78 -3.76
C SER A 110 9.27 -9.66 -2.42
N SER A 111 9.45 -8.54 -1.73
CA SER A 111 8.61 -8.22 -0.57
C SER A 111 7.19 -7.89 -1.03
N ILE A 112 6.20 -8.35 -0.27
CA ILE A 112 4.78 -8.11 -0.55
C ILE A 112 4.19 -7.24 0.55
N SER A 113 3.79 -6.03 0.20
CA SER A 113 2.99 -5.14 1.02
C SER A 113 1.54 -5.15 0.55
N VAL A 114 0.61 -5.00 1.47
CA VAL A 114 -0.81 -4.82 1.16
C VAL A 114 -1.34 -3.54 1.78
N ALA A 115 -1.93 -2.67 0.96
CA ALA A 115 -2.60 -1.47 1.42
C ALA A 115 -4.10 -1.74 1.61
N ILE A 116 -4.58 -1.55 2.84
CA ILE A 116 -6.01 -1.65 3.21
C ILE A 116 -6.59 -0.24 3.18
N SER A 117 -7.13 0.14 2.05
CA SER A 117 -7.77 1.43 1.81
C SER A 117 -9.08 1.58 2.58
N THR A 118 -9.51 2.81 2.82
CA THR A 118 -10.78 3.16 3.49
C THR A 118 -10.91 2.62 4.93
N SER A 119 -9.78 2.44 5.62
CA SER A 119 -9.75 1.85 6.96
C SER A 119 -10.45 2.69 8.03
N PHE A 120 -10.63 3.99 7.82
CA PHE A 120 -11.28 4.92 8.75
C PHE A 120 -12.62 5.46 8.25
N GLY A 121 -13.02 5.06 7.06
CA GLY A 121 -14.26 5.49 6.43
C GLY A 121 -14.14 5.55 4.91
N CYS A 122 -15.27 5.65 4.25
CA CYS A 122 -15.42 5.60 2.81
C CYS A 122 -16.31 6.72 2.31
N SER A 123 -15.92 7.37 1.21
CA SER A 123 -16.75 8.40 0.57
C SER A 123 -18.03 7.86 -0.06
N ILE A 124 -18.12 6.55 -0.32
CA ILE A 124 -19.28 5.88 -0.93
C ILE A 124 -20.19 5.27 0.14
N GLU A 125 -19.63 4.46 1.07
CA GLU A 125 -20.40 3.75 2.12
C GLU A 125 -20.52 4.54 3.42
N GLY A 126 -19.74 5.60 3.60
CA GLY A 126 -19.67 6.34 4.84
C GLY A 126 -18.82 5.61 5.89
N LYS A 127 -19.44 5.15 6.96
CA LYS A 127 -18.73 4.53 8.09
C LYS A 127 -18.24 3.11 7.76
N VAL A 128 -16.95 2.87 7.98
CA VAL A 128 -16.35 1.53 7.96
C VAL A 128 -16.06 1.10 9.38
N SER A 129 -16.54 -0.10 9.78
CA SER A 129 -16.35 -0.56 11.15
C SER A 129 -14.91 -1.05 11.37
N PRO A 130 -14.27 -0.74 12.52
CA PRO A 130 -12.96 -1.30 12.85
C PRO A 130 -12.90 -2.82 12.78
N LYS A 131 -13.97 -3.52 13.20
CA LYS A 131 -14.08 -4.98 13.15
C LYS A 131 -13.88 -5.53 11.73
N LYS A 132 -14.41 -4.82 10.70
CA LYS A 132 -14.24 -5.22 9.30
C LYS A 132 -12.77 -5.08 8.86
N VAL A 133 -12.12 -4.00 9.26
CA VAL A 133 -10.69 -3.78 8.98
C VAL A 133 -9.83 -4.85 9.67
N LEU A 134 -10.07 -5.12 10.96
CA LEU A 134 -9.31 -6.10 11.74
C LEU A 134 -9.47 -7.53 11.16
N ASN A 135 -10.66 -7.89 10.72
CA ASN A 135 -10.87 -9.19 10.04
C ASN A 135 -10.05 -9.29 8.73
N ILE A 136 -9.95 -8.21 7.96
CA ILE A 136 -9.08 -8.19 6.77
C ILE A 136 -7.61 -8.29 7.18
N VAL A 137 -7.17 -7.54 8.19
CA VAL A 137 -5.79 -7.60 8.72
C VAL A 137 -5.43 -9.02 9.14
N GLU A 138 -6.32 -9.71 9.85
CA GLU A 138 -6.12 -11.10 10.26
C GLU A 138 -5.93 -12.02 9.06
N GLN A 139 -6.81 -11.93 8.06
CA GLN A 139 -6.73 -12.75 6.85
C GLN A 139 -5.42 -12.50 6.08
N VAL A 140 -5.06 -11.24 5.82
CA VAL A 140 -3.84 -10.92 5.07
C VAL A 140 -2.57 -11.28 5.84
N THR A 141 -2.61 -11.20 7.18
CA THR A 141 -1.50 -11.65 8.04
C THR A 141 -1.26 -13.15 7.87
N HIS A 142 -2.32 -13.96 7.85
CA HIS A 142 -2.24 -15.41 7.63
C HIS A 142 -1.72 -15.80 6.24
N LEU A 143 -1.89 -14.94 5.22
CA LEU A 143 -1.31 -15.15 3.90
C LEU A 143 0.22 -15.00 3.89
N GLY A 144 0.81 -14.45 4.94
CA GLY A 144 2.26 -14.30 5.06
C GLY A 144 2.82 -13.10 4.31
N VAL A 145 2.05 -12.02 4.15
CA VAL A 145 2.57 -10.75 3.60
C VAL A 145 3.61 -10.15 4.53
N ASP A 146 4.57 -9.42 3.95
CA ASP A 146 5.67 -8.81 4.71
C ASP A 146 5.22 -7.54 5.43
N GLU A 147 4.32 -6.76 4.80
CA GLU A 147 3.86 -5.48 5.34
C GLU A 147 2.39 -5.22 5.08
N ILE A 148 1.76 -4.52 6.02
CA ILE A 148 0.35 -4.13 5.97
C ILE A 148 0.27 -2.62 6.17
N ASN A 149 -0.25 -1.92 5.17
CA ASN A 149 -0.46 -0.48 5.20
C ASN A 149 -1.92 -0.17 5.56
N ILE A 150 -2.14 0.49 6.67
CA ILE A 150 -3.47 0.93 7.11
C ILE A 150 -3.71 2.36 6.61
N ALA A 151 -4.60 2.49 5.61
CA ALA A 151 -4.76 3.73 4.87
C ALA A 151 -6.06 4.47 5.20
N ASP A 152 -5.90 5.75 5.53
CA ASP A 152 -6.97 6.74 5.65
C ASP A 152 -7.19 7.44 4.29
N THR A 153 -7.76 6.72 3.35
CA THR A 153 -7.89 7.12 1.94
C THR A 153 -8.62 8.45 1.73
N VAL A 154 -9.53 8.80 2.62
CA VAL A 154 -10.37 10.00 2.48
C VAL A 154 -10.17 11.03 3.60
N GLY A 155 -9.20 10.80 4.49
CA GLY A 155 -8.90 11.69 5.60
C GLY A 155 -10.00 11.75 6.67
N TYR A 156 -10.67 10.60 6.94
CA TYR A 156 -11.75 10.51 7.92
C TYR A 156 -11.26 10.10 9.31
N GLY A 157 -10.01 9.65 9.42
CA GLY A 157 -9.38 9.31 10.67
C GLY A 157 -9.18 10.54 11.57
N ASN A 158 -9.29 10.31 12.87
CA ASN A 158 -8.88 11.25 13.91
C ASN A 158 -7.99 10.52 14.92
N PRO A 159 -7.19 11.22 15.74
CA PRO A 159 -6.23 10.58 16.64
C PRO A 159 -6.83 9.50 17.56
N TYR A 160 -8.07 9.65 17.99
CA TYR A 160 -8.73 8.67 18.85
C TYR A 160 -9.02 7.35 18.10
N ASN A 161 -9.67 7.45 16.93
CA ASN A 161 -10.01 6.28 16.12
C ASN A 161 -8.75 5.62 15.56
N VAL A 162 -7.75 6.40 15.21
CA VAL A 162 -6.46 5.92 14.72
C VAL A 162 -5.75 5.12 15.80
N LYS A 163 -5.58 5.67 17.01
CA LYS A 163 -4.98 4.93 18.13
C LYS A 163 -5.74 3.63 18.44
N TYR A 164 -7.08 3.70 18.44
CA TYR A 164 -7.89 2.51 18.67
C TYR A 164 -7.61 1.42 17.65
N LEU A 165 -7.69 1.73 16.35
CA LEU A 165 -7.50 0.74 15.29
C LEU A 165 -6.07 0.19 15.30
N PHE A 166 -5.05 1.05 15.36
CA PHE A 166 -3.65 0.64 15.30
C PHE A 166 -3.23 -0.22 16.49
N LYS A 167 -3.75 0.00 17.70
CA LYS A 167 -3.51 -0.91 18.83
C LYS A 167 -3.90 -2.34 18.52
N HIS A 168 -5.10 -2.56 17.98
CA HIS A 168 -5.58 -3.90 17.65
C HIS A 168 -4.88 -4.50 16.42
N VAL A 169 -4.52 -3.66 15.44
CA VAL A 169 -3.74 -4.10 14.28
C VAL A 169 -2.36 -4.61 14.71
N ILE A 170 -1.72 -3.91 15.66
CA ILE A 170 -0.43 -4.33 16.24
C ILE A 170 -0.54 -5.69 16.95
N GLU A 171 -1.64 -5.91 17.70
CA GLU A 171 -1.89 -7.18 18.38
C GLU A 171 -2.01 -8.36 17.41
N ILE A 172 -2.57 -8.14 16.21
CA ILE A 172 -2.76 -9.18 15.18
C ILE A 172 -1.50 -9.42 14.35
N ALA A 173 -0.89 -8.36 13.84
CA ALA A 173 0.15 -8.47 12.80
C ALA A 173 1.58 -8.21 13.32
N GLY A 174 1.71 -7.64 14.52
CA GLY A 174 3.00 -7.15 15.05
C GLY A 174 3.40 -5.79 14.45
N LYS A 175 3.95 -4.91 15.27
CA LYS A 175 4.24 -3.52 14.89
C LYS A 175 5.23 -3.37 13.74
N ASP A 176 6.17 -4.30 13.60
CA ASP A 176 7.25 -4.21 12.61
C ASP A 176 6.74 -4.40 11.17
N LYS A 177 5.57 -5.01 11.01
CA LYS A 177 4.90 -5.19 9.72
C LYS A 177 3.97 -4.04 9.33
N ILE A 178 3.72 -3.08 10.23
CA ILE A 178 2.68 -2.08 10.03
C ILE A 178 3.25 -0.79 9.47
N PHE A 179 2.59 -0.30 8.43
CA PHE A 179 2.71 1.02 7.84
C PHE A 179 1.47 1.85 8.13
N ALA A 180 1.62 3.16 8.15
CA ALA A 180 0.51 4.09 8.22
C ALA A 180 0.51 5.05 7.03
N HIS A 181 -0.68 5.25 6.45
CA HIS A 181 -0.91 6.14 5.33
C HIS A 181 -2.08 7.07 5.65
N PHE A 182 -1.81 8.36 5.72
CA PHE A 182 -2.82 9.35 6.07
C PHE A 182 -2.96 10.42 5.00
N HIS A 183 -4.19 10.65 4.54
CA HIS A 183 -4.54 11.85 3.78
C HIS A 183 -4.86 13.01 4.73
N ASP A 184 -4.52 14.22 4.29
CA ASP A 184 -4.72 15.44 5.10
C ASP A 184 -5.98 16.24 4.69
N THR A 185 -6.96 15.58 4.10
CA THR A 185 -8.20 16.19 3.57
C THR A 185 -8.93 17.06 4.60
N ARG A 186 -8.85 16.71 5.88
CA ARG A 186 -9.47 17.43 7.00
C ARG A 186 -8.46 18.13 7.93
N GLY A 187 -7.20 18.22 7.52
CA GLY A 187 -6.14 18.82 8.32
C GLY A 187 -5.72 18.00 9.55
N LEU A 188 -6.00 16.71 9.58
CA LEU A 188 -5.67 15.82 10.69
C LEU A 188 -4.52 14.85 10.41
N GLY A 189 -3.93 14.88 9.22
CA GLY A 189 -2.88 13.94 8.81
C GLY A 189 -1.71 13.90 9.77
N LEU A 190 -1.12 15.06 10.11
CA LEU A 190 0.00 15.14 11.06
C LEU A 190 -0.40 14.75 12.49
N ALA A 191 -1.61 15.08 12.93
CA ALA A 191 -2.11 14.67 14.25
C ALA A 191 -2.25 13.13 14.32
N ASN A 192 -2.69 12.50 13.23
CA ASN A 192 -2.78 11.05 13.12
C ASN A 192 -1.40 10.39 13.09
N VAL A 193 -0.41 11.00 12.41
CA VAL A 193 0.99 10.55 12.44
C VAL A 193 1.53 10.52 13.87
N ILE A 194 1.34 11.60 14.64
CA ILE A 194 1.76 11.65 16.05
C ILE A 194 1.07 10.54 16.86
N ALA A 195 -0.23 10.35 16.66
CA ALA A 195 -0.99 9.31 17.36
C ALA A 195 -0.44 7.90 17.13
N VAL A 196 0.08 7.62 15.94
CA VAL A 196 0.67 6.31 15.57
C VAL A 196 2.12 6.20 16.04
N LEU A 197 2.90 7.28 15.99
CA LEU A 197 4.25 7.34 16.56
C LEU A 197 4.27 6.99 18.06
N GLU A 198 3.29 7.45 18.83
CA GLU A 198 3.13 7.12 20.25
C GLU A 198 2.87 5.62 20.51
N LEU A 199 2.45 4.86 19.50
CA LEU A 199 2.30 3.41 19.55
C LEU A 199 3.58 2.65 19.12
N GLY A 200 4.63 3.39 18.73
CA GLY A 200 5.91 2.83 18.31
C GLY A 200 5.94 2.36 16.87
N ILE A 201 5.08 2.88 16.01
CA ILE A 201 5.14 2.66 14.55
C ILE A 201 5.87 3.84 13.92
N PHE A 202 6.89 3.56 13.12
CA PHE A 202 7.78 4.54 12.49
C PHE A 202 7.81 4.45 10.96
N LYS A 203 6.93 3.66 10.37
CA LYS A 203 6.82 3.50 8.93
C LYS A 203 5.59 4.25 8.41
N PHE A 204 5.83 5.22 7.53
CA PHE A 204 4.80 6.09 6.97
C PHE A 204 5.02 6.28 5.47
N ASP A 205 3.94 6.36 4.73
CA ASP A 205 3.98 6.86 3.36
C ASP A 205 3.94 8.38 3.36
N SER A 206 4.65 8.98 2.43
CA SER A 206 4.55 10.40 2.15
C SER A 206 4.65 10.67 0.65
N SER A 207 4.04 11.74 0.20
CA SER A 207 4.14 12.20 -1.17
C SER A 207 4.88 13.54 -1.27
N LEU A 208 5.52 13.78 -2.42
CA LEU A 208 6.20 15.05 -2.66
C LEU A 208 5.20 16.21 -2.66
N CYS A 209 5.49 17.21 -1.85
CA CYS A 209 4.64 18.39 -1.66
C CYS A 209 3.21 18.06 -1.17
N GLY A 210 2.99 16.91 -0.57
CA GLY A 210 1.66 16.49 -0.15
C GLY A 210 0.70 16.20 -1.30
N LEU A 211 1.22 15.92 -2.51
CA LEU A 211 0.41 15.52 -3.67
C LEU A 211 -0.08 14.09 -3.46
N GLY A 212 -1.41 13.92 -3.32
CA GLY A 212 -2.02 12.61 -3.13
C GLY A 212 -3.52 12.71 -2.88
#